data_6de48ae9ae10e35de07d89458b736715
#
_entry.id   6de48ae9ae10e35de07d89458b736715
#
_cell.length_a   1.000
_cell.length_b   1.000
_cell.length_c   1.000
_cell.angle_alpha   90.00
_cell.angle_beta   90.00
_cell.angle_gamma   90.00
#
_symmetry.space_group_name_H-M   'P 1'
#
loop_
_entity.id
_entity.type
_entity.pdbx_description
1 polymer ?
#
loop_
_entity_poly.entity_id
_entity_poly.type
_entity_poly.pdbx_seq_one_letter_code
_entity_poly.pdbx_strand_id
1 'polypeptide(L)'
;IKKKELDYLENVLVEEFRDVQIKKESTELTEYNDSLRKLKDTFLATLIVENKSNRTIEQYNLHLTQFVDYFTAKEAKDIDATDIRGFLYAYKQSRGISNLSLNNKRSAISSFFSWLADEEYIDKDPTRKIKKIKVTKKKKNAFTADEMERMRIACTDIRDRALIEMLACTGCRVSELSNISLNDVDFLRKKVRIVGKGDKERTVFISDTAMIYLNRYLETRQDNNVALFTSKRFPYDRLQKDGIERVVRDLGRMCNVYAHPHKFRRTLCTNLIMRGMPLQNVAILMGHADINMTAGTYYDASDQMIEYEYIRYAA
;
A
#
# COMPACT_ATOMS: atom_id res chain seq x y z
N ILE A 1 -32.69 8.80 33.47
CA ILE A 1 -33.67 8.27 32.50
C ILE A 1 -34.98 8.17 33.23
N LYS A 2 -36.03 8.92 32.80
CA LYS A 2 -37.34 8.90 33.44
C LYS A 2 -38.01 7.54 33.16
N LYS A 3 -38.68 6.98 34.16
CA LYS A 3 -39.33 5.65 34.09
C LYS A 3 -40.12 5.44 32.80
N LYS A 4 -40.74 6.49 32.26
CA LYS A 4 -41.49 6.46 30.98
C LYS A 4 -40.58 6.23 29.74
N GLU A 5 -39.33 6.61 29.79
CA GLU A 5 -38.40 6.37 28.69
C GLU A 5 -37.85 4.93 28.70
N LEU A 6 -37.74 4.34 29.90
CA LEU A 6 -37.40 2.94 30.06
C LEU A 6 -38.52 2.03 29.54
N ASP A 7 -39.76 2.32 29.92
CA ASP A 7 -40.96 1.57 29.48
C ASP A 7 -41.14 1.68 27.95
N TYR A 8 -40.79 2.82 27.35
CA TYR A 8 -40.81 2.99 25.89
C TYR A 8 -39.73 2.15 25.20
N LEU A 9 -38.51 2.15 25.73
CA LEU A 9 -37.40 1.33 25.20
C LEU A 9 -37.67 -0.18 25.34
N GLU A 10 -38.24 -0.62 26.46
CA GLU A 10 -38.66 -2.01 26.64
C GLU A 10 -39.71 -2.42 25.60
N ASN A 11 -40.70 -1.60 25.36
CA ASN A 11 -41.76 -1.90 24.37
C ASN A 11 -41.21 -1.95 22.94
N VAL A 12 -40.31 -1.04 22.56
CA VAL A 12 -39.64 -1.05 21.23
C VAL A 12 -38.78 -2.29 21.06
N LEU A 13 -38.01 -2.68 22.08
CA LEU A 13 -37.19 -3.90 22.05
C LEU A 13 -38.06 -5.16 21.94
N VAL A 14 -39.18 -5.23 22.64
CA VAL A 14 -40.12 -6.37 22.58
C VAL A 14 -40.79 -6.46 21.21
N GLU A 15 -41.13 -5.35 20.56
CA GLU A 15 -41.70 -5.34 19.20
C GLU A 15 -40.68 -5.72 18.14
N GLU A 16 -39.49 -5.15 18.17
CA GLU A 16 -38.39 -5.40 17.19
C GLU A 16 -37.85 -6.84 17.28
N PHE A 17 -37.85 -7.46 18.48
CA PHE A 17 -37.36 -8.82 18.68
C PHE A 17 -38.44 -9.88 18.77
N ARG A 18 -39.71 -9.55 18.44
CA ARG A 18 -40.88 -10.46 18.57
C ARG A 18 -40.74 -11.75 17.76
N ASP A 19 -40.03 -11.69 16.61
CA ASP A 19 -39.83 -12.83 15.71
C ASP A 19 -38.38 -13.37 15.73
N VAL A 20 -37.53 -12.86 16.63
CA VAL A 20 -36.18 -13.35 16.80
C VAL A 20 -36.18 -14.54 17.76
N GLN A 21 -36.12 -15.74 17.24
CA GLN A 21 -35.80 -16.92 18.04
C GLN A 21 -34.32 -16.82 18.48
N ILE A 22 -34.11 -16.41 19.74
CA ILE A 22 -32.81 -16.56 20.40
C ILE A 22 -32.60 -18.08 20.59
N LYS A 23 -31.90 -18.70 19.62
CA LYS A 23 -31.31 -20.00 19.86
C LYS A 23 -30.23 -19.79 20.92
N LYS A 24 -30.46 -20.33 22.12
CA LYS A 24 -29.39 -20.57 23.08
C LYS A 24 -28.42 -21.53 22.38
N GLU A 25 -27.36 -20.97 21.78
CA GLU A 25 -26.17 -21.78 21.52
C GLU A 25 -25.70 -22.28 22.88
N SER A 26 -25.52 -23.59 22.98
CA SER A 26 -24.98 -24.23 24.17
C SER A 26 -23.72 -23.46 24.57
N THR A 27 -23.76 -22.81 25.71
CA THR A 27 -22.57 -22.32 26.41
C THR A 27 -21.88 -23.54 27.06
N GLU A 28 -21.44 -24.49 26.23
CA GLU A 28 -20.25 -25.24 26.56
C GLU A 28 -19.13 -24.24 26.48
N LEU A 29 -18.52 -23.95 27.62
CA LEU A 29 -17.23 -23.28 27.73
C LEU A 29 -16.26 -24.10 26.89
N THR A 30 -16.14 -23.80 25.60
CA THR A 30 -15.00 -24.22 24.81
C THR A 30 -13.80 -23.65 25.55
N GLU A 31 -12.98 -24.50 26.14
CA GLU A 31 -11.71 -24.10 26.76
C GLU A 31 -10.99 -23.23 25.72
N TYR A 32 -10.92 -21.94 26.01
CA TYR A 32 -10.29 -20.97 25.14
C TYR A 32 -8.79 -21.23 25.20
N ASN A 33 -8.26 -21.96 24.21
CA ASN A 33 -6.82 -22.25 24.13
C ASN A 33 -6.07 -21.01 23.60
N ASP A 34 -5.47 -20.28 24.52
CA ASP A 34 -4.72 -19.05 24.23
C ASP A 34 -3.30 -19.33 23.69
N SER A 35 -2.93 -20.60 23.48
CA SER A 35 -1.58 -21.01 23.08
C SER A 35 -1.20 -20.48 21.70
N LEU A 36 -2.11 -20.57 20.71
CA LEU A 36 -1.88 -20.09 19.35
C LEU A 36 -1.72 -18.54 19.30
N ARG A 37 -2.44 -17.83 20.16
CA ARG A 37 -2.33 -16.38 20.27
C ARG A 37 -0.98 -15.97 20.88
N LYS A 38 -0.52 -16.66 21.92
CA LYS A 38 0.79 -16.43 22.51
C LYS A 38 1.91 -16.69 21.51
N LEU A 39 1.83 -17.78 20.74
CA LEU A 39 2.79 -18.07 19.67
C LEU A 39 2.80 -16.99 18.58
N LYS A 40 1.64 -16.47 18.18
CA LYS A 40 1.57 -15.32 17.26
C LYS A 40 2.28 -14.09 17.83
N ASP A 41 2.07 -13.78 19.11
CA ASP A 41 2.68 -12.60 19.74
C ASP A 41 4.21 -12.79 19.87
N THR A 42 4.69 -14.00 20.17
CA THR A 42 6.12 -14.35 20.16
C THR A 42 6.72 -14.20 18.75
N PHE A 43 6.04 -14.69 17.73
CA PHE A 43 6.46 -14.50 16.34
C PHE A 43 6.57 -13.01 15.96
N LEU A 44 5.58 -12.19 16.34
CA LEU A 44 5.65 -10.75 16.08
C LEU A 44 6.81 -10.08 16.82
N ALA A 45 7.11 -10.51 18.04
CA ALA A 45 8.29 -10.04 18.79
C ALA A 45 9.61 -10.43 18.07
N THR A 46 9.71 -11.65 17.53
CA THR A 46 10.87 -12.07 16.70
C THR A 46 11.04 -11.15 15.50
N LEU A 47 9.94 -10.79 14.79
CA LEU A 47 10.02 -9.86 13.65
C LEU A 47 10.51 -8.45 14.06
N ILE A 48 10.23 -8.00 15.29
CA ILE A 48 10.76 -6.74 15.83
C ILE A 48 12.28 -6.85 16.02
N VAL A 49 12.74 -7.92 16.65
CA VAL A 49 14.17 -8.21 16.85
C VAL A 49 14.93 -8.33 15.53
N GLU A 50 14.29 -8.90 14.49
CA GLU A 50 14.83 -8.96 13.13
C GLU A 50 14.80 -7.61 12.39
N ASN A 51 14.41 -6.53 13.05
CA ASN A 51 14.34 -5.19 12.50
C ASN A 51 13.41 -5.08 11.26
N LYS A 52 12.30 -5.83 11.24
CA LYS A 52 11.26 -5.64 10.22
C LYS A 52 10.56 -4.29 10.43
N SER A 53 10.11 -3.67 9.35
CA SER A 53 9.40 -2.39 9.45
C SER A 53 8.08 -2.53 10.23
N ASN A 54 7.71 -1.49 11.00
CA ASN A 54 6.44 -1.45 11.75
C ASN A 54 5.23 -1.79 10.85
N ARG A 55 5.20 -1.27 9.62
CA ARG A 55 4.15 -1.59 8.65
C ARG A 55 4.10 -3.08 8.29
N THR A 56 5.24 -3.74 8.21
CA THR A 56 5.30 -5.19 7.96
C THR A 56 4.72 -5.94 9.14
N ILE A 57 5.10 -5.56 10.36
CA ILE A 57 4.61 -6.18 11.61
C ILE A 57 3.10 -6.00 11.75
N GLU A 58 2.58 -4.79 11.49
CA GLU A 58 1.14 -4.51 11.48
C GLU A 58 0.37 -5.39 10.48
N GLN A 59 0.91 -5.59 9.28
CA GLN A 59 0.28 -6.47 8.28
C GLN A 59 0.29 -7.94 8.72
N TYR A 60 1.39 -8.43 9.30
CA TYR A 60 1.44 -9.77 9.87
C TYR A 60 0.43 -9.90 11.02
N ASN A 61 0.41 -8.95 11.94
CA ASN A 61 -0.54 -8.95 13.06
C ASN A 61 -1.99 -8.99 12.57
N LEU A 62 -2.36 -8.12 11.61
CA LEU A 62 -3.72 -8.09 11.03
C LEU A 62 -4.11 -9.46 10.41
N HIS A 63 -3.22 -10.06 9.64
CA HIS A 63 -3.51 -11.33 8.97
C HIS A 63 -3.55 -12.51 9.94
N LEU A 64 -2.65 -12.54 10.91
CA LEU A 64 -2.54 -13.64 11.88
C LEU A 64 -3.57 -13.55 12.98
N THR A 65 -3.97 -12.36 13.44
CA THR A 65 -5.07 -12.23 14.41
C THR A 65 -6.35 -12.86 13.86
N GLN A 66 -6.71 -12.56 12.61
CA GLN A 66 -7.88 -13.15 11.97
C GLN A 66 -7.78 -14.67 11.79
N PHE A 67 -6.58 -15.21 11.67
CA PHE A 67 -6.33 -16.64 11.58
C PHE A 67 -6.46 -17.31 12.96
N VAL A 68 -5.82 -16.74 13.96
CA VAL A 68 -5.85 -17.24 15.34
C VAL A 68 -7.27 -17.21 15.92
N ASP A 69 -8.02 -16.12 15.66
CA ASP A 69 -9.40 -15.98 16.09
C ASP A 69 -10.36 -17.01 15.44
N TYR A 70 -9.99 -17.54 14.27
CA TYR A 70 -10.75 -18.62 13.63
C TYR A 70 -10.50 -20.00 14.27
N PHE A 71 -9.31 -20.20 14.86
CA PHE A 71 -8.88 -21.48 15.44
C PHE A 71 -8.73 -21.43 16.97
N THR A 72 -9.70 -20.84 17.66
CA THR A 72 -9.65 -20.63 19.12
C THR A 72 -9.56 -21.93 19.94
N ALA A 73 -10.02 -23.06 19.39
CA ALA A 73 -10.03 -24.36 20.08
C ALA A 73 -8.89 -25.30 19.66
N LYS A 74 -8.02 -24.89 18.70
CA LYS A 74 -6.92 -25.75 18.19
C LYS A 74 -5.56 -25.26 18.66
N GLU A 75 -4.68 -26.19 18.97
CA GLU A 75 -3.26 -25.91 19.13
C GLU A 75 -2.56 -25.83 17.76
N ALA A 76 -1.41 -25.16 17.70
CA ALA A 76 -0.66 -25.00 16.46
C ALA A 76 -0.28 -26.35 15.81
N LYS A 77 0.05 -27.37 16.62
CA LYS A 77 0.40 -28.73 16.17
C LYS A 77 -0.77 -29.48 15.51
N ASP A 78 -2.02 -29.12 15.87
CA ASP A 78 -3.24 -29.79 15.40
C ASP A 78 -3.81 -29.16 14.15
N ILE A 79 -3.23 -28.06 13.69
CA ILE A 79 -3.66 -27.36 12.48
C ILE A 79 -2.96 -27.96 11.26
N ASP A 80 -3.72 -28.60 10.40
CA ASP A 80 -3.22 -29.22 9.18
C ASP A 80 -3.42 -28.33 7.92
N ALA A 81 -2.94 -28.83 6.78
CA ALA A 81 -3.10 -28.13 5.50
C ALA A 81 -4.56 -28.03 5.06
N THR A 82 -5.44 -28.92 5.50
CA THR A 82 -6.87 -28.89 5.19
C THR A 82 -7.58 -27.78 5.96
N ASP A 83 -7.25 -27.64 7.23
CA ASP A 83 -7.72 -26.54 8.09
C ASP A 83 -7.39 -25.17 7.48
N ILE A 84 -6.11 -24.99 7.09
CA ILE A 84 -5.66 -23.71 6.50
C ILE A 84 -6.36 -23.44 5.17
N ARG A 85 -6.58 -24.45 4.33
CA ARG A 85 -7.37 -24.29 3.09
C ARG A 85 -8.82 -23.93 3.40
N GLY A 86 -9.43 -24.57 4.40
CA GLY A 86 -10.79 -24.28 4.88
C GLY A 86 -10.92 -22.82 5.31
N PHE A 87 -10.00 -22.35 6.15
CA PHE A 87 -9.95 -20.95 6.57
C PHE A 87 -9.83 -19.98 5.38
N LEU A 88 -8.87 -20.22 4.46
CA LEU A 88 -8.68 -19.37 3.30
C LEU A 88 -9.90 -19.34 2.40
N TYR A 89 -10.57 -20.48 2.23
CA TYR A 89 -11.83 -20.57 1.48
C TYR A 89 -12.94 -19.78 2.14
N ALA A 90 -13.22 -20.03 3.43
CA ALA A 90 -14.23 -19.33 4.20
C ALA A 90 -14.00 -17.82 4.22
N TYR A 91 -12.73 -17.41 4.43
CA TYR A 91 -12.35 -16.00 4.43
C TYR A 91 -12.58 -15.32 3.07
N LYS A 92 -12.30 -16.02 1.98
CA LYS A 92 -12.55 -15.52 0.62
C LYS A 92 -14.05 -15.34 0.36
N GLN A 93 -14.87 -16.32 0.74
CA GLN A 93 -16.33 -16.28 0.54
C GLN A 93 -16.99 -15.16 1.36
N SER A 94 -16.64 -15.05 2.64
CA SER A 94 -17.26 -14.07 3.54
C SER A 94 -16.89 -12.61 3.24
N ARG A 95 -15.71 -12.36 2.64
CA ARG A 95 -15.18 -11.00 2.43
C ARG A 95 -15.08 -10.57 0.96
N GLY A 96 -15.33 -11.46 0.01
CA GLY A 96 -15.23 -11.15 -1.43
C GLY A 96 -13.87 -10.61 -1.88
N ILE A 97 -12.77 -10.99 -1.20
CA ILE A 97 -11.44 -10.42 -1.44
C ILE A 97 -10.80 -10.94 -2.72
N SER A 98 -9.89 -10.14 -3.28
CA SER A 98 -9.11 -10.50 -4.45
C SER A 98 -8.15 -11.67 -4.18
N ASN A 99 -7.80 -12.42 -5.23
CA ASN A 99 -6.78 -13.46 -5.14
C ASN A 99 -5.41 -12.93 -4.66
N LEU A 100 -5.09 -11.67 -4.96
CA LEU A 100 -3.87 -11.02 -4.47
C LEU A 100 -3.91 -10.84 -2.96
N SER A 101 -5.01 -10.30 -2.42
CA SER A 101 -5.21 -10.13 -0.97
C SER A 101 -5.19 -11.48 -0.24
N LEU A 102 -5.80 -12.50 -0.85
CA LEU A 102 -5.78 -13.86 -0.31
C LEU A 102 -4.37 -14.47 -0.30
N ASN A 103 -3.55 -14.20 -1.33
CA ASN A 103 -2.14 -14.61 -1.35
C ASN A 103 -1.31 -13.92 -0.26
N ASN A 104 -1.56 -12.63 0.03
CA ASN A 104 -0.88 -11.92 1.11
C ASN A 104 -1.19 -12.58 2.46
N LYS A 105 -2.46 -12.92 2.70
CA LYS A 105 -2.87 -13.64 3.90
C LYS A 105 -2.23 -15.02 3.98
N ARG A 106 -2.26 -15.81 2.88
CA ARG A 106 -1.57 -17.10 2.80
C ARG A 106 -0.07 -16.96 3.12
N SER A 107 0.59 -15.91 2.59
CA SER A 107 2.02 -15.69 2.83
C SER A 107 2.32 -15.37 4.29
N ALA A 108 1.47 -14.61 4.97
CA ALA A 108 1.61 -14.34 6.40
C ALA A 108 1.47 -15.63 7.23
N ILE A 109 0.46 -16.44 6.93
CA ILE A 109 0.25 -17.74 7.58
C ILE A 109 1.44 -18.67 7.30
N SER A 110 1.94 -18.71 6.06
CA SER A 110 3.10 -19.54 5.71
C SER A 110 4.37 -19.12 6.45
N SER A 111 4.63 -17.82 6.58
CA SER A 111 5.78 -17.34 7.36
C SER A 111 5.66 -17.70 8.84
N PHE A 112 4.46 -17.62 9.40
CA PHE A 112 4.21 -17.99 10.79
C PHE A 112 4.43 -19.50 11.04
N PHE A 113 3.86 -20.37 10.20
CA PHE A 113 4.04 -21.82 10.35
C PHE A 113 5.47 -22.28 10.03
N SER A 114 6.17 -21.63 9.11
CA SER A 114 7.58 -21.88 8.89
C SER A 114 8.41 -21.57 10.13
N TRP A 115 8.16 -20.40 10.76
CA TRP A 115 8.79 -20.01 12.01
C TRP A 115 8.47 -21.01 13.14
N LEU A 116 7.20 -21.44 13.27
CA LEU A 116 6.81 -22.46 14.26
C LEU A 116 7.57 -23.78 14.08
N ALA A 117 7.85 -24.19 12.84
CA ALA A 117 8.61 -25.39 12.55
C ALA A 117 10.12 -25.19 12.78
N ASP A 118 10.66 -24.02 12.46
CA ASP A 118 12.06 -23.65 12.66
C ASP A 118 12.41 -23.54 14.16
N GLU A 119 11.44 -23.09 14.99
CA GLU A 119 11.54 -23.01 16.45
C GLU A 119 11.06 -24.30 17.18
N GLU A 120 10.82 -25.38 16.45
CA GLU A 120 10.43 -26.69 16.97
C GLU A 120 9.10 -26.74 17.76
N TYR A 121 8.22 -25.72 17.60
CA TYR A 121 6.85 -25.75 18.16
C TYR A 121 5.94 -26.76 17.45
N ILE A 122 6.27 -27.11 16.21
CA ILE A 122 5.58 -28.12 15.40
C ILE A 122 6.60 -28.94 14.61
N ASP A 123 6.33 -30.23 14.38
CA ASP A 123 7.24 -31.14 13.67
C ASP A 123 7.39 -30.79 12.17
N LYS A 124 6.34 -30.33 11.53
CA LYS A 124 6.29 -30.07 10.08
C LYS A 124 5.41 -28.89 9.76
N ASP A 125 5.90 -27.99 8.89
CA ASP A 125 5.13 -26.89 8.35
C ASP A 125 4.00 -27.37 7.40
N PRO A 126 2.71 -27.27 7.79
CA PRO A 126 1.58 -27.72 6.97
C PRO A 126 1.40 -26.85 5.72
N THR A 127 1.93 -25.62 5.70
CA THR A 127 1.74 -24.68 4.61
C THR A 127 2.56 -25.03 3.37
N ARG A 128 3.59 -25.88 3.49
CA ARG A 128 4.37 -26.39 2.33
C ARG A 128 3.50 -27.07 1.29
N LYS A 129 2.35 -27.64 1.69
CA LYS A 129 1.36 -28.27 0.80
C LYS A 129 0.38 -27.26 0.16
N ILE A 130 0.47 -25.98 0.51
CA ILE A 130 -0.48 -24.95 0.05
C ILE A 130 0.16 -24.10 -1.05
N LYS A 131 -0.24 -24.36 -2.29
CA LYS A 131 0.29 -23.66 -3.46
C LYS A 131 -0.13 -22.17 -3.47
N LYS A 132 0.72 -21.34 -4.08
CA LYS A 132 0.36 -19.95 -4.41
C LYS A 132 -0.92 -19.92 -5.26
N ILE A 133 -1.83 -19.01 -4.89
CA ILE A 133 -3.06 -18.77 -5.65
C ILE A 133 -2.69 -18.01 -6.93
N LYS A 134 -3.15 -18.51 -8.08
CA LYS A 134 -2.93 -17.81 -9.36
C LYS A 134 -3.61 -16.45 -9.35
N VAL A 135 -2.84 -15.42 -9.63
CA VAL A 135 -3.31 -14.03 -9.75
C VAL A 135 -3.12 -13.60 -11.19
N THR A 136 -4.20 -13.25 -11.86
CA THR A 136 -4.12 -12.63 -13.17
C THR A 136 -3.55 -11.22 -13.01
N LYS A 137 -2.36 -10.97 -13.54
CA LYS A 137 -1.78 -9.63 -13.57
C LYS A 137 -2.59 -8.78 -14.53
N LYS A 138 -3.32 -7.80 -14.01
CA LYS A 138 -3.93 -6.76 -14.87
C LYS A 138 -2.84 -5.82 -15.32
N LYS A 139 -2.79 -5.53 -16.62
CA LYS A 139 -1.90 -4.50 -17.19
C LYS A 139 -2.22 -3.18 -16.49
N LYS A 140 -1.22 -2.56 -15.90
CA LYS A 140 -1.36 -1.28 -15.18
C LYS A 140 -0.85 -0.19 -16.11
N ASN A 141 -1.73 0.64 -16.65
CA ASN A 141 -1.37 1.66 -17.61
C ASN A 141 -0.67 2.86 -16.96
N ALA A 142 0.25 3.48 -17.70
CA ALA A 142 0.76 4.84 -17.43
C ALA A 142 -0.35 5.87 -17.68
N PHE A 143 -0.13 7.13 -17.29
CA PHE A 143 -0.99 8.21 -17.75
C PHE A 143 -0.73 8.46 -19.22
N THR A 144 -1.79 8.72 -19.98
CA THR A 144 -1.67 9.33 -21.31
C THR A 144 -1.33 10.82 -21.19
N ALA A 145 -0.85 11.43 -22.27
CA ALA A 145 -0.58 12.87 -22.29
C ALA A 145 -1.86 13.67 -22.00
N ASP A 146 -3.00 13.24 -22.57
CA ASP A 146 -4.32 13.84 -22.32
C ASP A 146 -4.74 13.71 -20.85
N GLU A 147 -4.62 12.54 -20.24
CA GLU A 147 -4.94 12.36 -18.82
C GLU A 147 -4.09 13.28 -17.92
N MET A 148 -2.79 13.41 -18.20
CA MET A 148 -1.91 14.31 -17.45
C MET A 148 -2.31 15.77 -17.63
N GLU A 149 -2.66 16.19 -18.84
CA GLU A 149 -3.05 17.57 -19.08
C GLU A 149 -4.40 17.90 -18.43
N ARG A 150 -5.37 17.00 -18.50
CA ARG A 150 -6.63 17.15 -17.77
C ARG A 150 -6.43 17.31 -16.26
N MET A 151 -5.52 16.51 -15.66
CA MET A 151 -5.18 16.67 -14.25
C MET A 151 -4.53 18.02 -13.95
N ARG A 152 -3.69 18.52 -14.84
CA ARG A 152 -3.05 19.83 -14.74
C ARG A 152 -4.06 20.97 -14.79
N ILE A 153 -5.00 20.90 -15.71
CA ILE A 153 -6.08 21.90 -15.89
C ILE A 153 -7.03 21.88 -14.68
N ALA A 154 -7.39 20.69 -14.18
CA ALA A 154 -8.26 20.54 -13.03
C ALA A 154 -7.61 21.05 -11.72
N CYS A 155 -6.29 21.18 -11.69
CA CYS A 155 -5.54 21.58 -10.50
C CYS A 155 -5.47 23.10 -10.38
N THR A 156 -6.42 23.70 -9.69
CA THR A 156 -6.49 25.16 -9.47
C THR A 156 -5.65 25.65 -8.29
N ASP A 157 -5.30 24.75 -7.37
CA ASP A 157 -4.50 25.07 -6.18
C ASP A 157 -3.01 24.94 -6.47
N ILE A 158 -2.22 25.97 -6.10
CA ILE A 158 -0.79 26.06 -6.42
C ILE A 158 0.04 25.00 -5.73
N ARG A 159 -0.25 24.67 -4.45
CA ARG A 159 0.41 23.58 -3.72
C ARG A 159 0.17 22.25 -4.38
N ASP A 160 -1.09 21.97 -4.71
CA ASP A 160 -1.49 20.68 -5.29
C ASP A 160 -0.92 20.55 -6.71
N ARG A 161 -0.81 21.69 -7.45
CA ARG A 161 -0.11 21.73 -8.74
C ARG A 161 1.38 21.42 -8.60
N ALA A 162 2.08 22.08 -7.69
CA ALA A 162 3.49 21.76 -7.39
C ALA A 162 3.68 20.30 -7.02
N LEU A 163 2.76 19.74 -6.22
CA LEU A 163 2.80 18.34 -5.78
C LEU A 163 2.70 17.36 -6.96
N ILE A 164 1.75 17.55 -7.89
CA ILE A 164 1.62 16.63 -9.03
C ILE A 164 2.78 16.77 -10.01
N GLU A 165 3.33 17.97 -10.21
CA GLU A 165 4.51 18.16 -11.05
C GLU A 165 5.75 17.51 -10.43
N MET A 166 5.92 17.59 -9.09
CA MET A 166 6.99 16.90 -8.39
C MET A 166 6.84 15.38 -8.51
N LEU A 167 5.64 14.81 -8.36
CA LEU A 167 5.40 13.39 -8.59
C LEU A 167 5.72 12.97 -10.03
N ALA A 168 5.34 13.82 -11.00
CA ALA A 168 5.52 13.52 -12.43
C ALA A 168 6.99 13.53 -12.86
N CYS A 169 7.79 14.50 -12.37
CA CYS A 169 9.17 14.64 -12.80
C CYS A 169 10.17 13.78 -12.00
N THR A 170 9.92 13.56 -10.71
CA THR A 170 10.85 12.79 -9.85
C THR A 170 10.54 11.30 -9.82
N GLY A 171 9.28 10.92 -10.03
CA GLY A 171 8.81 9.55 -9.87
C GLY A 171 9.03 8.97 -8.47
N CYS A 172 9.25 9.80 -7.45
CA CYS A 172 9.44 9.35 -6.08
C CYS A 172 8.21 8.62 -5.55
N ARG A 173 8.43 7.75 -4.54
CA ARG A 173 7.31 7.12 -3.84
C ARG A 173 6.58 8.17 -3.01
N VAL A 174 5.29 7.96 -2.77
CA VAL A 174 4.49 8.90 -1.98
C VAL A 174 5.06 9.13 -0.59
N SER A 175 5.59 8.10 0.07
CA SER A 175 6.27 8.21 1.36
C SER A 175 7.58 8.98 1.27
N GLU A 176 8.32 8.84 0.19
CA GLU A 176 9.53 9.61 -0.07
C GLU A 176 9.18 11.09 -0.23
N LEU A 177 8.17 11.42 -1.09
CA LEU A 177 7.73 12.81 -1.27
C LEU A 177 7.25 13.46 0.03
N SER A 178 6.50 12.72 0.84
CA SER A 178 6.04 13.18 2.16
C SER A 178 7.21 13.55 3.09
N ASN A 179 8.31 12.82 3.01
CA ASN A 179 9.47 13.00 3.90
C ASN A 179 10.46 14.07 3.44
N ILE A 180 10.38 14.55 2.19
CA ILE A 180 11.29 15.59 1.70
C ILE A 180 11.14 16.86 2.54
N SER A 181 12.28 17.43 2.93
CA SER A 181 12.41 18.73 3.57
C SER A 181 13.03 19.75 2.63
N LEU A 182 12.89 21.03 2.91
CA LEU A 182 13.46 22.11 2.10
C LEU A 182 14.98 21.95 1.93
N ASN A 183 15.68 21.48 2.97
CA ASN A 183 17.13 21.25 2.93
C ASN A 183 17.55 20.07 2.05
N ASP A 184 16.64 19.21 1.63
CA ASP A 184 16.91 18.11 0.71
C ASP A 184 16.89 18.57 -0.75
N VAL A 185 16.46 19.81 -1.02
CA VAL A 185 16.31 20.37 -2.37
C VAL A 185 17.45 21.33 -2.69
N ASP A 186 18.20 21.00 -3.73
CA ASP A 186 19.12 21.92 -4.38
C ASP A 186 18.36 22.69 -5.48
N PHE A 187 17.86 23.86 -5.13
CA PHE A 187 17.06 24.70 -6.03
C PHE A 187 17.88 25.20 -7.23
N LEU A 188 19.18 25.42 -7.06
CA LEU A 188 20.04 25.92 -8.13
C LEU A 188 20.30 24.82 -9.17
N ARG A 189 20.63 23.60 -8.70
CA ARG A 189 20.92 22.46 -9.56
C ARG A 189 19.69 21.63 -9.91
N LYS A 190 18.50 21.98 -9.39
CA LYS A 190 17.22 21.29 -9.58
C LYS A 190 17.29 19.81 -9.23
N LYS A 191 17.86 19.50 -8.08
CA LYS A 191 18.08 18.14 -7.57
C LYS A 191 17.41 17.96 -6.22
N VAL A 192 16.96 16.75 -5.94
CA VAL A 192 16.43 16.36 -4.63
C VAL A 192 17.14 15.11 -4.15
N ARG A 193 17.61 15.15 -2.92
CA ARG A 193 18.09 13.98 -2.20
C ARG A 193 16.90 13.22 -1.63
N ILE A 194 16.76 11.96 -1.95
CA ILE A 194 15.71 11.07 -1.45
C ILE A 194 16.34 9.92 -0.67
N VAL A 195 15.85 9.71 0.54
CA VAL A 195 16.19 8.57 1.38
C VAL A 195 15.11 7.50 1.19
N GLY A 196 15.51 6.34 0.69
CA GLY A 196 14.64 5.21 0.44
C GLY A 196 14.64 4.18 1.55
N LYS A 197 14.04 3.01 1.31
CA LYS A 197 14.02 1.89 2.25
C LYS A 197 15.44 1.40 2.55
N GLY A 198 15.79 1.28 3.85
CA GLY A 198 17.10 0.85 4.33
C GLY A 198 18.16 1.93 4.17
N ASP A 199 17.77 3.18 4.35
CA ASP A 199 18.62 4.39 4.31
C ASP A 199 19.45 4.57 3.03
N LYS A 200 19.00 3.92 1.94
CA LYS A 200 19.65 4.10 0.65
C LYS A 200 19.27 5.46 0.07
N GLU A 201 20.27 6.32 -0.05
CA GLU A 201 20.11 7.62 -0.67
C GLU A 201 20.19 7.54 -2.19
N ARG A 202 19.42 8.39 -2.86
CA ARG A 202 19.55 8.65 -4.29
C ARG A 202 19.17 10.09 -4.61
N THR A 203 19.74 10.59 -5.68
CA THR A 203 19.38 11.91 -6.23
C THR A 203 18.39 11.74 -7.36
N VAL A 204 17.33 12.56 -7.35
CA VAL A 204 16.38 12.71 -8.46
C VAL A 204 16.39 14.15 -8.96
N PHE A 205 15.83 14.38 -10.15
CA PHE A 205 15.91 15.66 -10.84
C PHE A 205 14.54 16.31 -10.90
N ILE A 206 14.50 17.64 -10.76
CA ILE A 206 13.29 18.46 -10.86
C ILE A 206 13.27 19.09 -12.25
N SER A 207 12.15 18.93 -12.98
CA SER A 207 11.97 19.62 -14.27
C SER A 207 11.75 21.11 -14.06
N ASP A 208 12.00 21.93 -15.12
CA ASP A 208 11.76 23.37 -15.07
C ASP A 208 10.33 23.71 -14.69
N THR A 209 9.37 23.00 -15.27
CA THR A 209 7.95 23.17 -14.95
C THR A 209 7.67 22.91 -13.46
N ALA A 210 8.20 21.79 -12.91
CA ALA A 210 8.01 21.47 -11.50
C ALA A 210 8.67 22.51 -10.58
N MET A 211 9.86 23.02 -10.96
CA MET A 211 10.55 24.06 -10.20
C MET A 211 9.78 25.38 -10.18
N ILE A 212 9.18 25.79 -11.30
CA ILE A 212 8.34 26.99 -11.37
C ILE A 212 7.15 26.88 -10.41
N TYR A 213 6.42 25.77 -10.46
CA TYR A 213 5.27 25.59 -9.57
C TYR A 213 5.68 25.41 -8.11
N LEU A 214 6.81 24.77 -7.85
CA LEU A 214 7.36 24.62 -6.50
C LEU A 214 7.70 25.99 -5.90
N ASN A 215 8.43 26.85 -6.63
CA ASN A 215 8.76 28.19 -6.16
C ASN A 215 7.52 29.02 -5.90
N ARG A 216 6.55 29.04 -6.83
CA ARG A 216 5.27 29.72 -6.62
C ARG A 216 4.53 29.23 -5.39
N TYR A 217 4.55 27.92 -5.13
CA TYR A 217 3.94 27.40 -3.92
C TYR A 217 4.68 27.87 -2.66
N LEU A 218 6.01 27.81 -2.66
CA LEU A 218 6.82 28.25 -1.52
C LEU A 218 6.63 29.75 -1.21
N GLU A 219 6.44 30.60 -2.22
CA GLU A 219 6.10 32.02 -2.06
C GLU A 219 4.74 32.24 -1.36
N THR A 220 3.81 31.30 -1.47
CA THR A 220 2.49 31.39 -0.81
C THR A 220 2.50 30.89 0.63
N ARG A 221 3.58 30.24 1.08
CA ARG A 221 3.66 29.70 2.44
C ARG A 221 3.80 30.80 3.49
N GLN A 222 3.06 30.61 4.57
CA GLN A 222 3.07 31.53 5.74
C GLN A 222 3.51 30.81 7.01
N ASP A 223 4.17 29.66 6.86
CA ASP A 223 4.65 28.81 7.95
C ASP A 223 6.18 28.67 7.90
N ASN A 224 6.78 28.24 9.02
CA ASN A 224 8.21 27.98 9.15
C ASN A 224 8.54 26.46 9.17
N ASN A 225 7.61 25.62 8.72
CA ASN A 225 7.83 24.18 8.72
C ASN A 225 8.90 23.79 7.68
N VAL A 226 9.83 22.96 8.09
CA VAL A 226 10.93 22.49 7.24
C VAL A 226 10.48 21.53 6.12
N ALA A 227 9.25 20.98 6.19
CA ALA A 227 8.72 20.09 5.20
C ALA A 227 8.60 20.79 3.83
N LEU A 228 8.88 20.06 2.72
CA LEU A 228 8.67 20.60 1.39
C LEU A 228 7.19 20.89 1.11
N PHE A 229 6.30 20.00 1.52
CA PHE A 229 4.85 20.17 1.43
C PHE A 229 4.20 20.12 2.79
N THR A 230 3.30 21.09 3.06
CA THR A 230 2.56 21.21 4.32
C THR A 230 1.06 21.06 4.11
N SER A 231 0.32 20.81 5.20
CA SER A 231 -1.13 20.87 5.20
C SER A 231 -1.61 22.31 4.94
N LYS A 232 -2.85 22.47 4.44
CA LYS A 232 -3.48 23.80 4.22
C LYS A 232 -4.06 24.41 5.49
N ARG A 233 -4.12 23.65 6.57
CA ARG A 233 -4.72 24.08 7.85
C ARG A 233 -3.67 24.22 8.90
N PHE A 234 -3.86 25.21 9.78
CA PHE A 234 -3.06 25.34 10.99
C PHE A 234 -3.07 24.01 11.78
N PRO A 235 -1.94 23.53 12.30
CA PRO A 235 -0.64 24.22 12.42
C PRO A 235 0.31 24.06 11.21
N TYR A 236 -0.19 23.74 10.00
CA TYR A 236 0.60 23.57 8.77
C TYR A 236 1.64 22.45 8.87
N ASP A 237 1.24 21.34 9.46
CA ASP A 237 2.09 20.15 9.60
C ASP A 237 2.54 19.62 8.25
N ARG A 238 3.63 18.85 8.28
CA ARG A 238 4.09 18.07 7.11
C ARG A 238 2.95 17.31 6.47
N LEU A 239 2.77 17.48 5.17
CA LEU A 239 1.74 16.75 4.42
C LEU A 239 2.07 15.27 4.38
N GLN A 240 1.29 14.48 5.10
CA GLN A 240 1.48 13.05 5.22
C GLN A 240 1.08 12.31 3.94
N LYS A 241 1.57 11.09 3.79
CA LYS A 241 1.29 10.20 2.67
C LYS A 241 -0.19 10.14 2.30
N ASP A 242 -1.08 9.97 3.29
CA ASP A 242 -2.52 9.84 3.06
C ASP A 242 -3.13 11.15 2.52
N GLY A 243 -2.58 12.29 2.93
CA GLY A 243 -2.93 13.60 2.40
C GLY A 243 -2.56 13.74 0.92
N ILE A 244 -1.34 13.31 0.56
CA ILE A 244 -0.87 13.31 -0.85
C ILE A 244 -1.75 12.37 -1.70
N GLU A 245 -2.02 11.16 -1.21
CA GLU A 245 -2.86 10.18 -1.91
C GLU A 245 -4.29 10.73 -2.11
N ARG A 246 -4.81 11.46 -1.12
CA ARG A 246 -6.12 12.12 -1.21
C ARG A 246 -6.13 13.20 -2.29
N VAL A 247 -5.16 14.11 -2.30
CA VAL A 247 -5.03 15.16 -3.33
C VAL A 247 -5.03 14.54 -4.72
N VAL A 248 -4.19 13.55 -4.97
CA VAL A 248 -4.08 12.89 -6.28
C VAL A 248 -5.39 12.21 -6.67
N ARG A 249 -6.05 11.54 -5.75
CA ARG A 249 -7.32 10.86 -5.99
C ARG A 249 -8.45 11.84 -6.29
N ASP A 250 -8.53 12.92 -5.54
CA ASP A 250 -9.59 13.91 -5.68
C ASP A 250 -9.44 14.69 -7.00
N LEU A 251 -8.22 15.08 -7.38
CA LEU A 251 -7.93 15.63 -8.72
C LEU A 251 -8.31 14.66 -9.83
N GLY A 252 -7.97 13.38 -9.68
CA GLY A 252 -8.36 12.35 -10.65
C GLY A 252 -9.88 12.26 -10.81
N ARG A 253 -10.64 12.33 -9.72
CA ARG A 253 -12.11 12.32 -9.74
C ARG A 253 -12.67 13.54 -10.47
N MET A 254 -12.12 14.74 -10.21
CA MET A 254 -12.58 15.99 -10.84
C MET A 254 -12.45 15.95 -12.36
N CYS A 255 -11.43 15.27 -12.90
CA CYS A 255 -11.19 15.19 -14.36
C CYS A 255 -11.50 13.83 -14.97
N ASN A 256 -12.19 12.94 -14.24
CA ASN A 256 -12.52 11.56 -14.64
C ASN A 256 -11.29 10.74 -15.10
N VAL A 257 -10.21 10.83 -14.30
CA VAL A 257 -8.97 10.09 -14.51
C VAL A 257 -8.71 9.18 -13.30
N TYR A 258 -8.47 7.90 -13.52
CA TYR A 258 -8.05 7.04 -12.42
C TYR A 258 -6.59 7.36 -12.03
N ALA A 259 -6.41 8.09 -10.92
CA ALA A 259 -5.13 8.61 -10.48
C ALA A 259 -4.73 8.10 -9.10
N HIS A 260 -3.46 7.76 -8.95
CA HIS A 260 -2.79 7.45 -7.69
C HIS A 260 -1.27 7.69 -7.85
N PRO A 261 -0.51 7.95 -6.76
CA PRO A 261 0.91 8.34 -6.87
C PRO A 261 1.79 7.34 -7.65
N HIS A 262 1.57 6.04 -7.49
CA HIS A 262 2.32 5.04 -8.26
C HIS A 262 2.08 5.10 -9.79
N LYS A 263 0.95 5.67 -10.24
CA LYS A 263 0.71 5.86 -11.69
C LYS A 263 1.64 6.92 -12.26
N PHE A 264 1.93 8.03 -11.52
CA PHE A 264 2.94 9.03 -11.89
C PHE A 264 4.33 8.41 -12.07
N ARG A 265 4.76 7.64 -11.07
CA ARG A 265 6.06 6.96 -11.10
C ARG A 265 6.18 6.00 -12.30
N ARG A 266 5.12 5.24 -12.58
CA ARG A 266 5.08 4.36 -13.76
C ARG A 266 5.14 5.17 -15.05
N THR A 267 4.41 6.28 -15.14
CA THR A 267 4.41 7.16 -16.32
C THR A 267 5.80 7.68 -16.59
N LEU A 268 6.50 8.19 -15.56
CA LEU A 268 7.88 8.63 -15.73
C LEU A 268 8.78 7.48 -16.19
N CYS A 269 8.72 6.31 -15.54
CA CYS A 269 9.50 5.14 -15.92
C CYS A 269 9.28 4.76 -17.39
N THR A 270 8.01 4.64 -17.80
CA THR A 270 7.63 4.32 -19.19
C THR A 270 8.17 5.39 -20.17
N ASN A 271 7.97 6.67 -19.87
CA ASN A 271 8.41 7.75 -20.73
C ASN A 271 9.93 7.83 -20.89
N LEU A 272 10.70 7.57 -19.82
CA LEU A 272 12.17 7.54 -19.88
C LEU A 272 12.66 6.39 -20.76
N ILE A 273 12.07 5.21 -20.61
CA ILE A 273 12.40 4.03 -21.43
C ILE A 273 12.03 4.29 -22.89
N MET A 274 10.83 4.81 -23.17
CA MET A 274 10.38 5.15 -24.53
C MET A 274 11.28 6.21 -25.21
N ARG A 275 11.93 7.06 -24.43
CA ARG A 275 12.92 8.04 -24.93
C ARG A 275 14.33 7.47 -25.07
N GLY A 276 14.52 6.17 -24.83
CA GLY A 276 15.78 5.47 -25.02
C GLY A 276 16.74 5.51 -23.82
N MET A 277 16.26 5.87 -22.62
CA MET A 277 17.11 5.80 -21.42
C MET A 277 17.39 4.33 -21.08
N PRO A 278 18.66 3.93 -20.87
CA PRO A 278 19.00 2.56 -20.51
C PRO A 278 18.26 2.08 -19.26
N LEU A 279 17.78 0.84 -19.28
CA LEU A 279 16.95 0.26 -18.21
C LEU A 279 17.64 0.31 -16.83
N GLN A 280 18.97 0.12 -16.80
CA GLN A 280 19.78 0.22 -15.59
C GLN A 280 19.71 1.62 -14.99
N ASN A 281 19.81 2.67 -15.82
CA ASN A 281 19.77 4.06 -15.37
C ASN A 281 18.36 4.42 -14.85
N VAL A 282 17.32 3.93 -15.52
CA VAL A 282 15.94 4.09 -15.04
C VAL A 282 15.75 3.37 -13.69
N ALA A 283 16.30 2.15 -13.53
CA ALA A 283 16.23 1.41 -12.27
C ALA A 283 16.90 2.16 -11.12
N ILE A 284 18.10 2.73 -11.36
CA ILE A 284 18.83 3.54 -10.38
C ILE A 284 18.02 4.79 -10.00
N LEU A 285 17.54 5.55 -10.99
CA LEU A 285 16.74 6.75 -10.78
C LEU A 285 15.46 6.45 -9.97
N MET A 286 14.80 5.34 -10.30
CA MET A 286 13.62 4.88 -9.57
C MET A 286 13.96 4.31 -8.19
N GLY A 287 15.19 3.93 -7.89
CA GLY A 287 15.56 3.23 -6.66
C GLY A 287 14.88 1.86 -6.57
N HIS A 288 14.92 1.09 -7.65
CA HIS A 288 14.50 -0.31 -7.66
C HIS A 288 15.66 -1.17 -7.17
N ALA A 289 15.41 -2.00 -6.14
CA ALA A 289 16.40 -2.95 -5.63
C ALA A 289 16.69 -4.08 -6.63
N ASP A 290 15.71 -4.39 -7.49
CA ASP A 290 15.81 -5.41 -8.53
C ASP A 290 15.43 -4.77 -9.88
N ILE A 291 16.29 -4.93 -10.86
CA ILE A 291 16.10 -4.45 -12.24
C ILE A 291 14.86 -5.08 -12.89
N ASN A 292 14.48 -6.28 -12.48
CA ASN A 292 13.26 -6.96 -12.94
C ASN A 292 11.98 -6.18 -12.60
N MET A 293 11.98 -5.33 -11.58
CA MET A 293 10.86 -4.42 -11.28
C MET A 293 10.71 -3.36 -12.38
N THR A 294 11.82 -2.87 -12.92
CA THR A 294 11.83 -1.92 -14.05
C THR A 294 11.47 -2.63 -15.33
N ALA A 295 12.05 -3.80 -15.57
CA ALA A 295 11.72 -4.66 -16.71
C ALA A 295 10.24 -5.05 -16.75
N GLY A 296 9.62 -5.35 -15.61
CA GLY A 296 8.17 -5.62 -15.54
C GLY A 296 7.32 -4.44 -15.98
N THR A 297 7.74 -3.20 -15.72
CA THR A 297 7.07 -1.98 -16.23
C THR A 297 7.28 -1.82 -17.75
N TYR A 298 8.45 -2.20 -18.24
CA TYR A 298 8.80 -2.22 -19.65
C TYR A 298 7.95 -3.21 -20.45
N TYR A 299 7.82 -4.47 -19.96
CA TYR A 299 6.99 -5.49 -20.63
C TYR A 299 5.50 -5.12 -20.69
N ASP A 300 5.02 -4.34 -19.73
CA ASP A 300 3.64 -3.81 -19.75
C ASP A 300 3.41 -2.72 -20.82
N ALA A 301 4.49 -2.08 -21.29
CA ALA A 301 4.48 -1.07 -22.38
C ALA A 301 4.86 -1.66 -23.75
N SER A 302 5.02 -2.98 -23.84
CA SER A 302 5.86 -3.66 -24.84
C SER A 302 5.43 -3.56 -26.30
N ASP A 303 4.12 -3.49 -26.61
CA ASP A 303 3.70 -3.52 -28.01
C ASP A 303 4.08 -2.26 -28.77
N GLN A 304 3.82 -1.09 -28.20
CA GLN A 304 4.21 0.20 -28.78
C GLN A 304 5.73 0.39 -28.82
N MET A 305 6.42 -0.20 -27.86
CA MET A 305 7.86 -0.06 -27.77
C MET A 305 8.59 -1.02 -28.69
N ILE A 306 8.09 -2.23 -28.87
CA ILE A 306 8.61 -3.15 -29.89
C ILE A 306 8.44 -2.54 -31.29
N GLU A 307 7.30 -1.89 -31.56
CA GLU A 307 7.07 -1.17 -32.80
C GLU A 307 8.06 0.00 -32.97
N TYR A 308 8.26 0.81 -31.91
CA TYR A 308 9.21 1.93 -31.93
C TYR A 308 10.66 1.46 -32.14
N GLU A 309 11.10 0.43 -31.39
CA GLU A 309 12.45 -0.13 -31.57
C GLU A 309 12.59 -0.84 -32.93
N TYR A 310 11.58 -1.55 -33.40
CA TYR A 310 11.59 -2.14 -34.71
C TYR A 310 11.79 -1.08 -35.81
N ILE A 311 11.01 0.01 -35.78
CA ILE A 311 11.14 1.12 -36.72
C ILE A 311 12.55 1.76 -36.63
N ARG A 312 13.11 1.87 -35.41
CA ARG A 312 14.44 2.49 -35.19
C ARG A 312 15.62 1.63 -35.64
N TYR A 313 15.49 0.31 -35.50
CA TYR A 313 16.61 -0.62 -35.74
C TYR A 313 16.46 -1.48 -36.99
N ALA A 314 15.28 -1.62 -37.53
CA ALA A 314 15.01 -2.44 -38.73
C ALA A 314 14.73 -1.62 -39.99
N ALA A 315 14.52 -0.30 -39.86
CA ALA A 315 14.43 0.66 -40.94
C ALA A 315 15.70 1.46 -41.12
#